data_2713594a1af2e305398499e1eb43b188
#
_entry.id   2713594a1af2e305398499e1eb43b188
#
_cell.length_a   1.000
_cell.length_b   1.000
_cell.length_c   1.000
_cell.angle_alpha   90.00
_cell.angle_beta   90.00
_cell.angle_gamma   90.00
#
_symmetry.space_group_name_H-M   'P 1'
#
loop_
_entity.id
_entity.type
_entity.pdbx_description
1 polymer ?
#
loop_
_entity_poly.entity_id
_entity_poly.type
_entity_poly.pdbx_seq_one_letter_code
_entity_poly.pdbx_strand_id
1 'polypeptide(L)'
;MVEIPVIMPKPDLMALTGGYRKTPVLQVGADIYCDTSIICKVIDDFYPEKSIYPASKEASVSAAAYWTDTFLFKASVAVAFQPKALAGSEIFSDQETAAAFMADRAELSKGSTELSMELSIAQSHWSMHMGRLELQLSQASFIGGDAPNIVDFSTYHCCWFVYIDSA
;
A
#
# COMPACT_ATOMS: atom_id res chain seq x y z
N MET A 1 -8.35 -16.98 -3.06
CA MET A 1 -8.11 -15.86 -2.10
C MET A 1 -8.94 -16.16 -0.86
N VAL A 2 -8.36 -15.97 0.32
CA VAL A 2 -9.04 -16.17 1.61
C VAL A 2 -9.13 -14.80 2.28
N GLU A 3 -10.35 -14.41 2.65
CA GLU A 3 -10.57 -13.18 3.41
C GLU A 3 -10.29 -13.41 4.89
N ILE A 4 -9.71 -12.42 5.52
CA ILE A 4 -9.38 -12.44 6.94
C ILE A 4 -9.89 -11.15 7.61
N PRO A 5 -10.09 -11.15 8.93
CA PRO A 5 -10.51 -9.94 9.64
C PRO A 5 -9.59 -8.74 9.37
N VAL A 6 -10.17 -7.56 9.21
CA VAL A 6 -9.41 -6.32 8.96
C VAL A 6 -8.61 -5.91 10.20
N ILE A 7 -9.17 -6.16 11.40
CA ILE A 7 -8.57 -5.87 12.71
C ILE A 7 -8.28 -7.17 13.47
N MET A 8 -7.50 -7.08 14.52
CA MET A 8 -7.27 -8.22 15.44
C MET A 8 -8.56 -8.57 16.21
N PRO A 9 -8.76 -9.87 16.59
CA PRO A 9 -7.84 -11.01 16.41
C PRO A 9 -7.89 -11.64 15.01
N LYS A 10 -6.76 -12.20 14.57
CA LYS A 10 -6.59 -12.93 13.31
C LYS A 10 -5.96 -14.31 13.58
N PRO A 11 -6.68 -15.23 14.25
CA PRO A 11 -6.08 -16.45 14.81
C PRO A 11 -5.41 -17.32 13.74
N ASP A 12 -6.06 -17.54 12.60
CA ASP A 12 -5.54 -18.39 11.51
C ASP A 12 -4.30 -17.77 10.86
N LEU A 13 -4.32 -16.45 10.63
CA LEU A 13 -3.18 -15.73 10.08
C LEU A 13 -1.98 -15.76 11.02
N MET A 14 -2.21 -15.54 12.31
CA MET A 14 -1.15 -15.54 13.32
C MET A 14 -0.50 -16.91 13.46
N ALA A 15 -1.30 -17.98 13.42
CA ALA A 15 -0.80 -19.36 13.43
C ALA A 15 0.03 -19.67 12.18
N LEU A 16 -0.46 -19.27 10.99
CA LEU A 16 0.19 -19.50 9.71
C LEU A 16 1.53 -18.78 9.59
N THR A 17 1.63 -17.55 10.08
CA THR A 17 2.76 -16.65 9.85
C THR A 17 3.76 -16.59 11.02
N GLY A 18 3.50 -17.31 12.10
CA GLY A 18 4.32 -17.22 13.31
C GLY A 18 4.24 -15.85 14.01
N GLY A 19 3.13 -15.13 13.84
CA GLY A 19 2.90 -13.85 14.53
C GLY A 19 2.90 -12.60 13.66
N TYR A 20 3.14 -12.72 12.36
CA TYR A 20 3.07 -11.58 11.44
C TYR A 20 1.60 -11.24 11.11
N ARG A 21 1.13 -10.06 11.54
CA ARG A 21 -0.28 -9.67 11.47
C ARG A 21 -0.68 -8.84 10.24
N LYS A 22 0.30 -8.34 9.49
CA LYS A 22 0.02 -7.53 8.28
C LYS A 22 -0.42 -8.41 7.12
N THR A 23 -1.10 -7.83 6.15
CA THR A 23 -1.60 -8.46 4.92
C THR A 23 -1.29 -7.58 3.72
N PRO A 24 -1.15 -8.19 2.54
CA PRO A 24 -1.41 -9.59 2.20
C PRO A 24 -0.31 -10.56 2.67
N VAL A 25 -0.65 -11.85 2.66
CA VAL A 25 0.27 -12.97 2.84
C VAL A 25 0.07 -13.94 1.69
N LEU A 26 1.14 -14.43 1.08
CA LEU A 26 1.10 -15.41 0.02
C LEU A 26 1.56 -16.77 0.57
N GLN A 27 0.80 -17.83 0.26
CA GLN A 27 1.20 -19.19 0.50
C GLN A 27 1.40 -19.93 -0.83
N VAL A 28 2.54 -20.57 -0.98
CA VAL A 28 2.86 -21.43 -2.13
C VAL A 28 3.35 -22.78 -1.60
N GLY A 29 2.50 -23.79 -1.64
CA GLY A 29 2.80 -25.06 -1.01
C GLY A 29 2.96 -24.91 0.51
N ALA A 30 4.13 -25.22 1.04
CA ALA A 30 4.47 -25.07 2.45
C ALA A 30 5.12 -23.72 2.78
N ASP A 31 5.50 -22.93 1.79
CA ASP A 31 6.20 -21.67 1.98
C ASP A 31 5.22 -20.50 2.19
N ILE A 32 5.53 -19.64 3.14
CA ILE A 32 4.73 -18.49 3.52
C ILE A 32 5.55 -17.23 3.29
N TYR A 33 5.03 -16.32 2.48
CA TYR A 33 5.67 -15.07 2.14
C TYR A 33 4.88 -13.90 2.74
N CYS A 34 5.56 -13.12 3.55
CA CYS A 34 5.03 -11.91 4.18
C CYS A 34 5.73 -10.70 3.60
N ASP A 35 5.02 -9.56 3.54
CA ASP A 35 5.44 -8.34 2.88
C ASP A 35 5.21 -8.33 1.36
N THR A 36 4.52 -7.27 0.89
CA THR A 36 4.10 -7.11 -0.51
C THR A 36 5.28 -7.11 -1.47
N SER A 37 6.41 -6.50 -1.08
CA SER A 37 7.60 -6.44 -1.92
C SER A 37 8.16 -7.84 -2.19
N ILE A 38 8.25 -8.69 -1.14
CA ILE A 38 8.68 -10.09 -1.28
C ILE A 38 7.67 -10.89 -2.10
N ILE A 39 6.37 -10.70 -1.84
CA ILE A 39 5.29 -11.38 -2.58
C ILE A 39 5.36 -11.05 -4.08
N CYS A 40 5.51 -9.77 -4.43
CA CYS A 40 5.63 -9.35 -5.82
C CYS A 40 6.86 -9.97 -6.49
N LYS A 41 8.00 -10.04 -5.80
CA LYS A 41 9.21 -10.66 -6.34
C LYS A 41 9.04 -12.17 -6.55
N VAL A 42 8.42 -12.88 -5.61
CA VAL A 42 8.12 -14.31 -5.74
C VAL A 42 7.18 -14.58 -6.92
N ILE A 43 6.14 -13.77 -7.10
CA ILE A 43 5.23 -13.89 -8.23
C ILE A 43 5.97 -13.60 -9.54
N ASP A 44 6.83 -12.60 -9.58
CA ASP A 44 7.64 -12.25 -10.74
C ASP A 44 8.55 -13.39 -11.17
N ASP A 45 9.18 -14.07 -10.20
CA ASP A 45 10.04 -15.20 -10.47
C ASP A 45 9.29 -16.42 -11.05
N PHE A 46 7.99 -16.56 -10.78
CA PHE A 46 7.13 -17.57 -11.42
C PHE A 46 6.72 -17.23 -12.86
N TYR A 47 6.74 -15.94 -13.22
CA TYR A 47 6.26 -15.44 -14.52
C TYR A 47 7.27 -14.51 -15.18
N PRO A 48 8.51 -14.94 -15.43
CA PRO A 48 9.60 -14.09 -15.90
C PRO A 48 9.33 -13.41 -17.24
N GLU A 49 8.46 -14.00 -18.08
CA GLU A 49 8.06 -13.43 -19.36
C GLU A 49 7.14 -12.19 -19.22
N LYS A 50 6.61 -11.96 -18.04
CA LYS A 50 5.75 -10.79 -17.69
C LYS A 50 6.32 -10.00 -16.51
N SER A 51 7.64 -10.00 -16.40
CA SER A 51 8.32 -9.38 -15.27
C SER A 51 7.93 -7.92 -15.10
N ILE A 52 7.55 -7.58 -13.87
CA ILE A 52 7.33 -6.21 -13.41
C ILE A 52 8.62 -5.55 -12.87
N TYR A 53 9.74 -6.28 -12.91
CA TYR A 53 11.08 -5.81 -12.58
C TYR A 53 12.00 -5.88 -13.82
N PRO A 54 11.87 -4.95 -14.80
CA PRO A 54 12.66 -5.00 -16.02
C PRO A 54 14.16 -5.02 -15.72
N ALA A 55 14.90 -6.02 -16.18
CA ALA A 55 16.31 -6.23 -15.82
C ALA A 55 17.21 -5.02 -16.05
N SER A 56 16.95 -4.23 -17.10
CA SER A 56 17.69 -3.00 -17.39
C SER A 56 17.40 -1.83 -16.44
N LYS A 57 16.33 -1.91 -15.64
CA LYS A 57 15.85 -0.84 -14.75
C LYS A 57 15.55 -1.33 -13.33
N GLU A 58 15.83 -2.59 -12.98
CA GLU A 58 15.42 -3.22 -11.73
C GLU A 58 15.79 -2.38 -10.50
N ALA A 59 17.02 -1.89 -10.42
CA ALA A 59 17.48 -1.07 -9.31
C ALA A 59 16.68 0.24 -9.17
N SER A 60 16.39 0.91 -10.29
CA SER A 60 15.65 2.18 -10.27
C SER A 60 14.16 2.01 -9.98
N VAL A 61 13.52 0.99 -10.55
CA VAL A 61 12.11 0.72 -10.28
C VAL A 61 11.90 0.21 -8.85
N SER A 62 12.81 -0.61 -8.32
CA SER A 62 12.76 -1.06 -6.93
C SER A 62 12.95 0.09 -5.94
N ALA A 63 13.88 1.00 -6.21
CA ALA A 63 14.08 2.19 -5.38
C ALA A 63 12.87 3.13 -5.41
N ALA A 64 12.26 3.33 -6.59
CA ALA A 64 11.06 4.15 -6.74
C ALA A 64 9.84 3.50 -6.05
N ALA A 65 9.66 2.19 -6.19
CA ALA A 65 8.62 1.44 -5.50
C ALA A 65 8.78 1.54 -3.98
N TYR A 66 9.99 1.35 -3.47
CA TYR A 66 10.29 1.51 -2.04
C TYR A 66 9.96 2.91 -1.52
N TRP A 67 10.31 3.97 -2.27
CA TRP A 67 9.92 5.33 -1.93
C TRP A 67 8.40 5.51 -1.92
N THR A 68 7.72 4.94 -2.89
CA THR A 68 6.25 4.98 -2.99
C THR A 68 5.61 4.25 -1.81
N ASP A 69 6.03 3.02 -1.53
CA ASP A 69 5.48 2.18 -0.47
C ASP A 69 5.78 2.70 0.95
N THR A 70 6.79 3.54 1.10
CA THR A 70 7.16 4.12 2.39
C THR A 70 6.73 5.58 2.51
N PHE A 71 7.24 6.46 1.69
CA PHE A 71 7.01 7.89 1.82
C PHE A 71 5.65 8.32 1.27
N LEU A 72 5.35 7.98 0.00
CA LEU A 72 4.10 8.40 -0.64
C LEU A 72 2.89 7.72 0.02
N PHE A 73 3.02 6.45 0.41
CA PHE A 73 1.99 5.73 1.16
C PHE A 73 1.63 6.44 2.47
N LYS A 74 2.61 6.92 3.22
CA LYS A 74 2.34 7.72 4.44
C LYS A 74 1.58 9.02 4.13
N ALA A 75 1.97 9.69 3.06
CA ALA A 75 1.25 10.88 2.62
C ALA A 75 -0.20 10.56 2.22
N SER A 76 -0.43 9.47 1.47
CA SER A 76 -1.76 9.03 1.08
C SER A 76 -2.63 8.66 2.29
N VAL A 77 -2.08 7.93 3.25
CA VAL A 77 -2.77 7.58 4.50
C VAL A 77 -3.13 8.83 5.30
N ALA A 78 -2.20 9.78 5.45
CA ALA A 78 -2.46 11.02 6.18
C ALA A 78 -3.54 11.89 5.48
N VAL A 79 -3.62 11.83 4.15
CA VAL A 79 -4.64 12.55 3.37
C VAL A 79 -5.99 11.82 3.43
N ALA A 80 -6.02 10.51 3.26
CA ALA A 80 -7.24 9.70 3.19
C ALA A 80 -7.93 9.56 4.55
N PHE A 81 -7.19 9.22 5.60
CA PHE A 81 -7.78 8.89 6.90
C PHE A 81 -7.96 10.12 7.81
N GLN A 82 -8.59 11.16 7.28
CA GLN A 82 -9.00 12.31 8.11
C GLN A 82 -10.23 11.96 8.95
N PRO A 83 -10.37 12.45 10.20
CA PRO A 83 -11.53 12.18 11.04
C PRO A 83 -12.87 12.52 10.38
N LYS A 84 -12.91 13.55 9.53
CA LYS A 84 -14.10 13.92 8.77
C LYS A 84 -14.43 12.95 7.64
N ALA A 85 -13.41 12.42 6.97
CA ALA A 85 -13.57 11.40 5.92
C ALA A 85 -14.08 10.09 6.53
N LEU A 86 -13.51 9.67 7.66
CA LEU A 86 -13.93 8.46 8.36
C LEU A 86 -15.40 8.51 8.85
N ALA A 87 -15.87 9.68 9.27
CA ALA A 87 -17.23 9.86 9.77
C ALA A 87 -18.33 9.77 8.68
N GLY A 88 -17.96 9.84 7.41
CA GLY A 88 -18.87 9.77 6.26
C GLY A 88 -18.58 8.64 5.28
N SER A 89 -17.56 7.83 5.55
CA SER A 89 -17.13 6.81 4.60
C SER A 89 -18.02 5.56 4.66
N GLU A 90 -18.31 4.99 3.49
CA GLU A 90 -19.00 3.69 3.39
C GLU A 90 -18.14 2.51 3.90
N ILE A 91 -16.86 2.77 4.22
CA ILE A 91 -15.92 1.75 4.70
C ILE A 91 -16.27 1.30 6.12
N PHE A 92 -16.84 2.21 6.93
CA PHE A 92 -17.23 1.90 8.31
C PHE A 92 -18.74 2.02 8.49
N SER A 93 -19.36 0.94 8.94
CA SER A 93 -20.80 0.88 9.16
C SER A 93 -21.29 1.85 10.25
N ASP A 94 -20.40 2.19 11.18
CA ASP A 94 -20.70 3.03 12.34
C ASP A 94 -19.42 3.57 13.00
N GLN A 95 -19.62 4.49 13.94
CA GLN A 95 -18.52 5.15 14.65
C GLN A 95 -17.71 4.19 15.55
N GLU A 96 -18.34 3.13 16.08
CA GLU A 96 -17.68 2.15 16.93
C GLU A 96 -16.68 1.32 16.09
N THR A 97 -17.08 0.87 14.92
CA THR A 97 -16.23 0.16 13.95
C THR A 97 -15.05 1.02 13.52
N ALA A 98 -15.28 2.29 13.22
CA ALA A 98 -14.22 3.23 12.87
C ALA A 98 -13.23 3.43 14.04
N ALA A 99 -13.72 3.59 15.26
CA ALA A 99 -12.88 3.72 16.45
C ALA A 99 -12.05 2.46 16.72
N ALA A 100 -12.65 1.28 16.58
CA ALA A 100 -11.94 0.00 16.72
C ALA A 100 -10.83 -0.17 15.68
N PHE A 101 -11.09 0.22 14.44
CA PHE A 101 -10.08 0.21 13.37
C PHE A 101 -8.92 1.17 13.69
N MET A 102 -9.21 2.38 14.11
CA MET A 102 -8.16 3.36 14.47
C MET A 102 -7.32 2.90 15.66
N ALA A 103 -7.94 2.28 16.67
CA ALA A 103 -7.24 1.70 17.80
C ALA A 103 -6.30 0.55 17.36
N ASP A 104 -6.77 -0.34 16.49
CA ASP A 104 -5.97 -1.42 15.92
C ASP A 104 -4.78 -0.90 15.09
N ARG A 105 -4.97 0.18 14.32
CA ARG A 105 -3.88 0.82 13.55
C ARG A 105 -2.87 1.51 14.47
N ALA A 106 -3.32 2.15 15.53
CA ALA A 106 -2.43 2.74 16.54
C ALA A 106 -1.55 1.67 17.21
N GLU A 107 -2.13 0.53 17.58
CA GLU A 107 -1.36 -0.58 18.13
C GLU A 107 -0.40 -1.21 17.11
N LEU A 108 -0.80 -1.31 15.83
CA LEU A 108 0.06 -1.77 14.74
C LEU A 108 1.30 -0.89 14.56
N SER A 109 1.14 0.42 14.77
CA SER A 109 2.20 1.42 14.60
C SER A 109 3.05 1.62 15.86
N LYS A 110 2.66 1.02 16.97
CA LYS A 110 3.35 1.15 18.26
C LYS A 110 4.78 0.62 18.19
N GLY A 111 5.73 1.43 18.60
CA GLY A 111 7.16 1.10 18.51
C GLY A 111 7.76 1.20 17.12
N SER A 112 6.99 1.60 16.11
CA SER A 112 7.50 1.97 14.80
C SER A 112 8.37 3.22 14.93
N THR A 113 9.58 3.18 14.34
CA THR A 113 10.43 4.37 14.17
C THR A 113 9.94 5.28 13.04
N GLU A 114 8.86 4.89 12.39
CA GLU A 114 8.30 5.64 11.29
C GLU A 114 7.62 6.91 11.81
N LEU A 115 8.11 8.04 11.34
CA LEU A 115 7.52 9.35 11.64
C LEU A 115 6.13 9.44 11.00
N SER A 116 5.15 9.89 11.78
CA SER A 116 3.88 10.33 11.23
C SER A 116 4.12 11.57 10.37
N MET A 117 3.38 11.69 9.27
CA MET A 117 3.44 12.88 8.42
C MET A 117 2.34 13.86 8.83
N GLU A 118 2.72 15.13 9.06
CA GLU A 118 1.75 16.18 9.34
C GLU A 118 0.89 16.44 8.09
N LEU A 119 -0.40 16.71 8.29
CA LEU A 119 -1.39 16.76 7.21
C LEU A 119 -1.07 17.76 6.11
N SER A 120 -0.66 18.98 6.47
CA SER A 120 -0.36 20.01 5.47
C SER A 120 0.87 19.65 4.63
N ILE A 121 1.84 18.99 5.25
CA ILE A 121 3.02 18.46 4.58
C ILE A 121 2.61 17.31 3.65
N ALA A 122 1.78 16.38 4.15
CA ALA A 122 1.26 15.26 3.36
C ALA A 122 0.48 15.74 2.12
N GLN A 123 -0.42 16.71 2.29
CA GLN A 123 -1.19 17.30 1.19
C GLN A 123 -0.28 17.97 0.15
N SER A 124 0.75 18.67 0.59
CA SER A 124 1.72 19.32 -0.30
C SER A 124 2.49 18.30 -1.13
N HIS A 125 3.03 17.24 -0.50
CA HIS A 125 3.73 16.17 -1.19
C HIS A 125 2.81 15.40 -2.13
N TRP A 126 1.60 15.08 -1.68
CA TRP A 126 0.61 14.39 -2.48
C TRP A 126 0.26 15.18 -3.75
N SER A 127 -0.14 16.43 -3.61
CA SER A 127 -0.53 17.28 -4.75
C SER A 127 0.61 17.48 -5.73
N MET A 128 1.82 17.73 -5.22
CA MET A 128 3.01 17.88 -6.06
C MET A 128 3.33 16.62 -6.84
N HIS A 129 3.25 15.45 -6.20
CA HIS A 129 3.54 14.17 -6.86
C HIS A 129 2.45 13.80 -7.87
N MET A 130 1.18 13.98 -7.54
CA MET A 130 0.07 13.73 -8.45
C MET A 130 0.14 14.63 -9.70
N GLY A 131 0.47 15.91 -9.54
CA GLY A 131 0.65 16.80 -10.69
C GLY A 131 1.79 16.38 -11.62
N ARG A 132 2.90 15.85 -11.07
CA ARG A 132 4.01 15.31 -11.88
C ARG A 132 3.61 14.01 -12.57
N LEU A 133 2.88 13.15 -11.86
CA LEU A 133 2.39 11.88 -12.38
C LEU A 133 1.40 12.10 -13.53
N GLU A 134 0.46 13.02 -13.38
CA GLU A 134 -0.49 13.42 -14.42
C GLU A 134 0.23 13.87 -15.69
N LEU A 135 1.24 14.76 -15.53
CA LEU A 135 2.04 15.21 -16.66
C LEU A 135 2.80 14.06 -17.35
N GLN A 136 3.39 13.15 -16.55
CA GLN A 136 4.13 12.01 -17.09
C GLN A 136 3.20 11.04 -17.84
N LEU A 137 2.05 10.69 -17.25
CA LEU A 137 1.08 9.77 -17.85
C LEU A 137 0.30 10.37 -19.03
N SER A 138 0.34 11.68 -19.21
CA SER A 138 -0.13 12.31 -20.46
C SER A 138 0.78 11.99 -21.65
N GLN A 139 2.00 11.54 -21.43
CA GLN A 139 3.02 11.25 -22.45
C GLN A 139 3.40 9.76 -22.51
N ALA A 140 3.02 8.95 -21.53
CA ALA A 140 3.38 7.54 -21.41
C ALA A 140 2.20 6.73 -20.86
N SER A 141 2.08 5.47 -21.29
CA SER A 141 1.01 4.59 -20.81
C SER A 141 1.21 4.12 -19.38
N PHE A 142 2.47 4.06 -18.92
CA PHE A 142 2.85 3.62 -17.58
C PHE A 142 3.97 4.49 -17.01
N ILE A 143 4.16 4.45 -15.71
CA ILE A 143 5.21 5.24 -15.03
C ILE A 143 6.60 4.85 -15.55
N GLY A 144 6.82 3.58 -15.84
CA GLY A 144 8.07 3.07 -16.39
C GLY A 144 8.22 3.18 -17.92
N GLY A 145 7.20 3.66 -18.64
CA GLY A 145 7.18 3.79 -20.11
C GLY A 145 6.09 2.96 -20.79
N ASP A 146 6.47 1.97 -21.61
CA ASP A 146 5.54 1.26 -22.48
C ASP A 146 4.88 0.03 -21.84
N ALA A 147 5.38 -0.43 -20.71
CA ALA A 147 4.87 -1.59 -19.97
C ALA A 147 4.77 -1.30 -18.47
N PRO A 148 3.78 -1.92 -17.78
CA PRO A 148 3.64 -1.76 -16.35
C PRO A 148 4.84 -2.38 -15.62
N ASN A 149 5.23 -1.77 -14.51
CA ASN A 149 6.27 -2.27 -13.62
C ASN A 149 5.83 -2.10 -12.16
N ILE A 150 6.66 -2.51 -11.22
CA ILE A 150 6.32 -2.48 -9.79
C ILE A 150 5.93 -1.08 -9.29
N VAL A 151 6.47 0.00 -9.88
CA VAL A 151 6.12 1.38 -9.46
C VAL A 151 4.69 1.74 -9.81
N ASP A 152 4.16 1.23 -10.93
CA ASP A 152 2.76 1.45 -11.32
C ASP A 152 1.81 0.85 -10.27
N PHE A 153 2.09 -0.37 -9.81
CA PHE A 153 1.28 -1.04 -8.78
C PHE A 153 1.37 -0.35 -7.43
N SER A 154 2.58 0.01 -6.98
CA SER A 154 2.80 0.75 -5.74
C SER A 154 2.10 2.11 -5.76
N THR A 155 2.17 2.83 -6.88
CA THR A 155 1.53 4.15 -7.02
C THR A 155 0.00 4.02 -7.07
N TYR A 156 -0.51 3.06 -7.83
CA TYR A 156 -1.95 2.78 -7.88
C TYR A 156 -2.52 2.51 -6.49
N HIS A 157 -1.84 1.72 -5.68
CA HIS A 157 -2.24 1.43 -4.31
C HIS A 157 -2.40 2.71 -3.46
N CYS A 158 -1.46 3.64 -3.55
CA CYS A 158 -1.55 4.93 -2.86
C CYS A 158 -2.74 5.77 -3.36
N CYS A 159 -2.94 5.82 -4.68
CA CYS A 159 -4.05 6.54 -5.30
C CYS A 159 -5.41 5.96 -4.89
N TRP A 160 -5.50 4.64 -4.83
CA TRP A 160 -6.73 3.93 -4.46
C TRP A 160 -7.22 4.33 -3.07
N PHE A 161 -6.33 4.46 -2.08
CA PHE A 161 -6.69 4.91 -0.74
C PHE A 161 -7.31 6.31 -0.72
N VAL A 162 -6.72 7.25 -1.46
CA VAL A 162 -7.22 8.64 -1.50
C VAL A 162 -8.51 8.75 -2.31
N TYR A 163 -8.64 7.95 -3.37
CA TYR A 163 -9.80 7.99 -4.27
C TYR A 163 -11.07 7.40 -3.64
N ILE A 164 -10.97 6.32 -2.88
CA ILE A 164 -12.13 5.68 -2.21
C ILE A 164 -12.81 6.63 -1.23
N ASP A 165 -12.04 7.46 -0.52
CA ASP A 165 -12.59 8.43 0.43
C ASP A 165 -13.12 9.70 -0.24
N SER A 166 -12.92 9.86 -1.55
CA SER A 166 -13.33 11.05 -2.32
C SER A 166 -14.63 10.83 -3.12
N ALA A 167 -15.12 9.60 -3.19
CA ALA A 167 -16.32 9.19 -3.93
C ALA A 167 -17.52 9.10 -3.00
#